data_3d450667a94e233776e018798b27aeea
#
_entry.id   3d450667a94e233776e018798b27aeea
#
_cell.length_a   1.000
_cell.length_b   1.000
_cell.length_c   1.000
_cell.angle_alpha   90.00
_cell.angle_beta   90.00
_cell.angle_gamma   90.00
#
_symmetry.space_group_name_H-M   'P 1'
#
loop_
_entity.id
_entity.type
_entity.pdbx_description
1 polymer ?
#
loop_
_entity_poly.entity_id
_entity_poly.type
_entity_poly.pdbx_seq_one_letter_code
_entity_poly.pdbx_strand_id
1 'polypeptide(L)' 'MGSGVWIGGGVRVMPGVSIGDGAVIASGSVVTKDIPAGVLAAGVPCRPIRPITAADRMLP' A
#
# COMPACT_ATOMS: atom_id res chain seq x y z
N MET A 1 3.89 6.17 7.71
CA MET A 1 3.42 6.21 6.31
C MET A 1 4.00 7.42 5.61
N GLY A 2 4.32 7.28 4.34
CA GLY A 2 4.78 8.38 3.52
C GLY A 2 3.61 9.27 3.06
N SER A 3 3.96 10.28 2.26
CA SER A 3 2.98 11.19 1.69
C SER A 3 2.24 10.55 0.51
N GLY A 4 0.97 10.89 0.33
CA GLY A 4 0.21 10.41 -0.81
C GLY A 4 -0.13 8.94 -0.80
N VAL A 5 -0.04 8.29 0.36
CA VAL A 5 -0.41 6.86 0.49
C VAL A 5 -1.93 6.73 0.45
N TRP A 6 -2.41 5.78 -0.36
CA TRP A 6 -3.82 5.47 -0.44
C TRP A 6 -4.06 4.09 0.16
N ILE A 7 -4.95 4.02 1.12
CA ILE A 7 -5.23 2.79 1.87
C ILE A 7 -6.71 2.46 1.75
N GLY A 8 -7.00 1.26 1.28
CA GLY A 8 -8.38 0.77 1.16
C GLY A 8 -9.00 0.46 2.52
N GLY A 9 -10.32 0.23 2.53
CA GLY A 9 -11.04 -0.08 3.75
C GLY A 9 -10.61 -1.39 4.39
N GLY A 10 -10.57 -1.43 5.72
CA GLY A 10 -10.24 -2.65 6.46
C GLY A 10 -8.78 -3.05 6.46
N VAL A 11 -7.90 -2.19 5.97
CA VAL A 11 -6.45 -2.45 6.01
C VAL A 11 -5.93 -2.32 7.44
N ARG A 12 -5.09 -3.27 7.83
CA ARG A 12 -4.36 -3.22 9.10
C ARG A 12 -2.89 -3.01 8.84
N VAL A 13 -2.30 -2.04 9.52
CA VAL A 13 -0.86 -1.79 9.46
C VAL A 13 -0.29 -2.11 10.83
N MET A 14 0.59 -3.09 10.88
CA MET A 14 1.17 -3.54 12.15
C MET A 14 2.16 -2.50 12.70
N PRO A 15 2.37 -2.45 14.03
CA PRO A 15 3.34 -1.54 14.62
C PRO A 15 4.74 -1.73 14.04
N GLY A 16 5.46 -0.63 13.84
CA GLY A 16 6.83 -0.65 13.34
C GLY A 16 6.97 -0.80 11.83
N VAL A 17 5.87 -0.88 11.09
CA VAL A 17 5.88 -0.99 9.63
C VAL A 17 5.89 0.42 9.01
N SER A 18 6.70 0.59 7.97
CA SER A 18 6.75 1.81 7.17
C SER A 18 6.18 1.56 5.78
N ILE A 19 5.40 2.52 5.29
CA ILE A 19 4.85 2.49 3.93
C ILE A 19 5.42 3.67 3.17
N GLY A 20 6.04 3.41 2.04
CA GLY A 20 6.69 4.44 1.24
C GLY A 20 5.70 5.40 0.58
N ASP A 21 6.22 6.55 0.11
CA ASP A 21 5.40 7.60 -0.50
C ASP A 21 4.65 7.07 -1.73
N GLY A 22 3.40 7.47 -1.87
CA GLY A 22 2.60 7.14 -3.04
C GLY A 22 2.19 5.69 -3.18
N ALA A 23 2.41 4.86 -2.16
CA ALA A 23 1.98 3.47 -2.20
C ALA A 23 0.46 3.36 -2.13
N VAL A 24 -0.09 2.32 -2.75
CA VAL A 24 -1.52 2.00 -2.69
C VAL A 24 -1.69 0.63 -2.04
N ILE A 25 -2.48 0.58 -0.97
CA ILE A 25 -2.76 -0.65 -0.25
C ILE A 25 -4.20 -1.06 -0.51
N ALA A 26 -4.41 -2.25 -1.05
CA ALA A 26 -5.75 -2.74 -1.36
C ALA A 26 -6.56 -3.04 -0.09
N SER A 27 -7.88 -2.94 -0.21
CA SER A 27 -8.79 -3.21 0.91
C SER A 27 -8.59 -4.59 1.50
N GLY A 28 -8.72 -4.70 2.81
CA GLY A 28 -8.64 -5.97 3.51
C GLY A 28 -7.23 -6.53 3.69
N SER A 29 -6.20 -5.78 3.32
CA SER A 29 -4.82 -6.24 3.47
C SER A 29 -4.33 -6.09 4.90
N VAL A 30 -3.35 -6.91 5.28
CA VAL A 30 -2.67 -6.80 6.57
C VAL A 30 -1.19 -6.55 6.29
N VAL A 31 -0.72 -5.35 6.60
CA VAL A 31 0.66 -4.94 6.33
C VAL A 31 1.53 -5.35 7.51
N THR A 32 2.38 -6.34 7.28
CA THR A 32 3.28 -6.89 8.30
C THR A 32 4.75 -6.56 8.06
N LYS A 33 5.09 -6.05 6.88
CA LYS A 33 6.44 -5.66 6.50
C LYS A 33 6.41 -4.31 5.80
N ASP A 34 7.56 -3.64 5.73
CA ASP A 34 7.68 -2.36 5.07
C ASP A 34 7.29 -2.47 3.60
N ILE A 35 6.57 -1.46 3.12
CA ILE A 35 6.12 -1.37 1.72
C ILE A 35 6.92 -0.28 1.02
N PRO A 36 7.57 -0.59 -0.11
CA PRO A 36 8.32 0.42 -0.87
C PRO A 36 7.41 1.54 -1.41
N ALA A 37 8.02 2.68 -1.73
CA ALA A 37 7.31 3.78 -2.36
C ALA A 37 6.82 3.40 -3.77
N GLY A 38 5.69 3.96 -4.17
CA GLY A 38 5.21 3.87 -5.55
C GLY A 38 4.78 2.48 -6.02
N VAL A 39 4.36 1.61 -5.11
CA VAL A 39 3.90 0.26 -5.46
C VAL A 39 2.45 0.04 -5.03
N LEU A 40 1.79 -0.85 -5.74
CA LEU A 40 0.51 -1.41 -5.35
C LEU A 40 0.79 -2.66 -4.51
N ALA A 41 0.22 -2.72 -3.33
CA ALA A 41 0.38 -3.86 -2.43
C ALA A 41 -0.98 -4.40 -1.98
N ALA A 42 -1.05 -5.70 -1.76
CA ALA A 42 -2.31 -6.35 -1.36
C ALA A 42 -2.05 -7.69 -0.71
N GLY A 43 -3.08 -8.20 -0.05
CA GLY A 43 -3.10 -9.55 0.49
C GLY A 43 -2.85 -9.64 1.98
N VAL A 44 -2.89 -10.87 2.48
CA VAL A 44 -2.62 -11.22 3.88
C VAL A 44 -1.61 -12.36 3.87
N PRO A 45 -0.33 -12.10 4.20
CA PRO A 45 0.28 -10.80 4.48
C PRO A 45 0.34 -9.91 3.23
N CYS A 46 0.26 -8.59 3.43
CA CYS A 46 0.33 -7.64 2.33
C CYS A 46 1.70 -7.67 1.68
N ARG A 47 1.74 -7.71 0.35
CA ARG A 47 2.97 -7.78 -0.42
C ARG A 47 2.92 -6.81 -1.59
N PRO A 48 4.06 -6.23 -1.98
CA PRO A 48 4.11 -5.46 -3.22
C PRO A 48 3.73 -6.35 -4.41
N ILE A 49 2.79 -5.88 -5.21
CA ILE A 49 2.32 -6.63 -6.39
C ILE A 49 3.03 -6.11 -7.63
N ARG A 50 2.99 -4.79 -7.84
CA ARG A 50 3.59 -4.16 -9.01
C ARG A 50 3.79 -2.67 -8.76
N PRO A 51 4.66 -2.01 -9.54
CA PRO A 51 4.76 -0.56 -9.49
C PRO A 51 3.44 0.10 -9.92
N ILE A 52 3.17 1.26 -9.34
CA ILE A 52 2.01 2.05 -9.70
C ILE A 52 2.32 2.80 -10.99
N THR A 53 1.40 2.70 -11.96
CA THR A 53 1.49 3.47 -13.21
C THR A 53 0.68 4.75 -13.08
N ALA A 54 0.82 5.65 -14.08
CA ALA A 54 0.01 6.85 -14.13
C ALA A 54 -1.48 6.52 -14.18
N ALA A 55 -1.87 5.44 -14.85
CA ALA A 55 -3.27 5.01 -14.90
C ALA A 55 -3.81 4.64 -13.52
N ASP A 56 -3.00 3.98 -12.69
CA ASP A 56 -3.40 3.62 -11.32
C ASP A 56 -3.65 4.87 -10.48
N ARG A 57 -2.86 5.91 -10.68
CA ARG A 57 -3.00 7.16 -9.91
C ARG A 57 -4.25 7.93 -10.26
N MET A 58 -4.88 7.62 -11.38
CA MET A 58 -6.12 8.25 -11.80
C MET A 58 -7.36 7.57 -11.22
N LEU A 59 -7.20 6.48 -10.50
CA LEU A 59 -8.30 5.82 -9.82
C LEU A 59 -8.81 6.70 -8.69
N PRO A 60 -10.13 6.79 -8.53
CA PRO A 60 -10.72 7.57 -7.46
C PRO A 60 -10.42 7.00 -6.07
#